data_dbb838f417bc57700fc14c50a7eedd16
#
_entry.id   dbb838f417bc57700fc14c50a7eedd16
#
_cell.length_a   1.000
_cell.length_b   1.000
_cell.length_c   1.000
_cell.angle_alpha   90.00
_cell.angle_beta   90.00
_cell.angle_gamma   90.00
#
_symmetry.space_group_name_H-M   'P 1'
#
loop_
_entity.id
_entity.type
_entity.pdbx_description
1 polymer ?
#
loop_
_entity_poly.entity_id
_entity_poly.type
_entity_poly.pdbx_seq_one_letter_code
_entity_poly.pdbx_strand_id
1 'polypeptide(L)' 'MKLVDHKGRNLKVGERVCVQKDITSPDGVLYKNSIVKLDEWNIETKKIRVTDSVGKVWWIEPTNVSCSFL' A
#
# COMPACT_ATOMS: atom_id res chain seq x y z
N MET A 1 8.70 15.85 2.12
CA MET A 1 8.53 14.46 2.55
C MET A 1 8.34 13.58 1.33
N LYS A 2 9.02 12.44 1.28
CA LYS A 2 8.94 11.56 0.13
C LYS A 2 7.98 10.41 0.38
N LEU A 3 7.25 10.03 -0.66
CA LEU A 3 6.44 8.82 -0.66
C LEU A 3 7.33 7.68 -1.13
N VAL A 4 7.76 6.86 -0.18
CA VAL A 4 8.68 5.75 -0.46
C VAL A 4 8.12 4.45 0.09
N ASP A 5 8.53 3.35 -0.54
CA ASP A 5 8.11 2.02 -0.16
C ASP A 5 8.97 1.41 0.95
N HIS A 6 8.75 0.14 1.24
CA HIS A 6 9.48 -0.64 2.23
C HIS A 6 11.01 -0.58 2.03
N LYS A 7 11.47 -0.47 0.79
CA LYS A 7 12.90 -0.44 0.48
C LYS A 7 13.44 0.96 0.18
N GLY A 8 12.64 1.99 0.44
CA GLY A 8 13.06 3.36 0.21
C GLY A 8 12.93 3.83 -1.23
N ARG A 9 12.27 3.05 -2.10
CA ARG A 9 12.06 3.44 -3.49
C ARG A 9 10.83 4.33 -3.62
N ASN A 10 10.86 5.25 -4.56
CA ASN A 10 9.74 6.17 -4.79
C ASN A 10 8.49 5.43 -5.25
N LEU A 11 7.35 5.78 -4.63
CA LEU A 11 6.05 5.27 -5.02
C LEU A 11 5.32 6.33 -5.84
N LYS A 12 4.50 5.89 -6.78
CA LYS A 12 3.68 6.77 -7.60
C LYS A 12 2.21 6.38 -7.48
N VAL A 13 1.35 7.39 -7.32
CA VAL A 13 -0.09 7.15 -7.34
C VAL A 13 -0.48 6.59 -8.71
N GLY A 14 -1.32 5.56 -8.69
CA GLY A 14 -1.76 4.88 -9.89
C GLY A 14 -1.02 3.59 -10.21
N GLU A 15 0.11 3.33 -9.56
CA GLU A 15 0.84 2.09 -9.78
C GLU A 15 0.38 0.98 -8.84
N ARG A 16 0.70 -0.24 -9.20
CA ARG A 16 0.43 -1.40 -8.36
C ARG A 16 1.63 -1.66 -7.46
N VAL A 17 1.34 -2.08 -6.23
CA VAL A 17 2.37 -2.36 -5.24
C VAL A 17 2.07 -3.69 -4.56
N CYS A 18 3.11 -4.27 -3.98
CA CYS A 18 3.02 -5.57 -3.30
C CYS A 18 3.08 -5.35 -1.79
N VAL A 19 2.11 -5.90 -1.09
CA VAL A 19 2.04 -5.80 0.38
C VAL A 19 3.14 -6.67 0.99
N GLN A 20 3.89 -6.12 1.95
CA GLN A 20 5.06 -6.78 2.52
C GLN A 20 4.81 -7.48 3.85
N LYS A 21 3.66 -7.27 4.46
CA LYS A 21 3.28 -7.94 5.70
C LYS A 21 1.77 -8.02 5.82
N ASP A 22 1.28 -8.92 6.67
CA ASP A 22 -0.15 -9.03 6.92
C ASP A 22 -0.63 -7.80 7.68
N ILE A 23 -1.71 -7.19 7.21
CA ILE A 23 -2.31 -6.01 7.83
C ILE A 23 -3.70 -6.38 8.29
N THR A 24 -3.92 -6.35 9.60
CA THR A 24 -5.22 -6.68 10.18
C THR A 24 -6.05 -5.42 10.42
N SER A 25 -7.35 -5.55 10.23
CA SER A 25 -8.30 -4.50 10.55
C SER A 25 -9.58 -5.16 11.09
N PRO A 26 -10.49 -4.38 11.69
CA PRO A 26 -11.78 -4.94 12.12
C PRO A 26 -12.58 -5.59 10.98
N ASP A 27 -12.33 -5.16 9.75
CA ASP A 27 -13.06 -5.64 8.57
C ASP A 27 -12.40 -6.83 7.88
N GLY A 28 -11.22 -7.23 8.30
CA GLY A 28 -10.52 -8.35 7.69
C GLY A 28 -9.01 -8.19 7.69
N VAL A 29 -8.36 -8.96 6.83
CA VAL A 29 -6.89 -8.99 6.75
C VAL A 29 -6.45 -8.77 5.30
N LEU A 30 -5.48 -7.88 5.13
CA LEU A 30 -4.78 -7.71 3.85
C LEU A 30 -3.47 -8.50 3.96
N TYR A 31 -3.39 -9.59 3.22
CA TYR A 31 -2.28 -10.52 3.38
C TYR A 31 -1.02 -10.08 2.67
N LYS A 32 0.11 -10.51 3.23
CA LYS A 32 1.42 -10.36 2.61
C LYS A 32 1.39 -10.92 1.19
N ASN A 33 2.09 -10.26 0.29
CA ASN A 33 2.19 -10.60 -1.14
C ASN A 33 0.94 -10.27 -1.95
N SER A 34 -0.07 -9.63 -1.35
CA SER A 34 -1.21 -9.15 -2.12
C SER A 34 -0.77 -8.00 -3.01
N ILE A 35 -1.30 -7.96 -4.23
CA ILE A 35 -1.05 -6.86 -5.16
C ILE A 35 -2.23 -5.90 -5.05
N VAL A 36 -1.92 -4.65 -4.75
CA VAL A 36 -2.94 -3.61 -4.59
C VAL A 36 -2.56 -2.40 -5.43
N LYS A 37 -3.57 -1.59 -5.75
CA LYS A 37 -3.37 -0.37 -6.51
C LYS A 37 -3.26 0.80 -5.55
N LEU A 38 -2.21 1.62 -5.72
CA LEU A 38 -2.02 2.83 -4.93
C LEU A 38 -2.88 3.93 -5.50
N ASP A 39 -3.93 4.32 -4.76
CA ASP A 39 -4.90 5.30 -5.24
C ASP A 39 -4.59 6.73 -4.80
N GLU A 40 -4.06 6.89 -3.59
CA GLU A 40 -3.91 8.21 -3.01
C GLU A 40 -2.91 8.19 -1.87
N TRP A 41 -2.25 9.32 -1.64
CA TRP A 41 -1.39 9.52 -0.49
C TRP A 41 -1.92 10.67 0.36
N ASN A 42 -2.21 10.39 1.62
CA ASN A 42 -2.61 11.41 2.57
C ASN A 42 -1.38 11.87 3.36
N ILE A 43 -0.92 13.07 3.06
CA ILE A 43 0.29 13.63 3.68
C ILE A 43 0.08 13.87 5.18
N GLU A 44 -1.12 14.23 5.59
CA GLU A 44 -1.41 14.54 6.99
C GLU A 44 -1.31 13.31 7.88
N THR A 45 -1.86 12.18 7.44
CA THR A 45 -1.80 10.93 8.19
C THR A 45 -0.57 10.10 7.86
N LYS A 46 0.13 10.46 6.77
CA LYS A 46 1.27 9.73 6.24
C LYS A 46 0.91 8.31 5.82
N LYS A 47 -0.32 8.12 5.37
CA LYS A 47 -0.82 6.83 4.92
C LYS A 47 -1.21 6.87 3.46
N ILE A 48 -1.21 5.70 2.84
CA ILE A 48 -1.66 5.57 1.45
C ILE A 48 -2.98 4.81 1.43
N ARG A 49 -3.82 5.18 0.46
CA ARG A 49 -5.05 4.45 0.20
C ARG A 49 -4.75 3.48 -0.94
N VAL A 50 -5.03 2.21 -0.70
CA VAL A 50 -4.84 1.17 -1.71
C VAL A 50 -6.14 0.39 -1.87
N THR A 51 -6.34 -0.17 -3.06
CA THR A 51 -7.50 -0.99 -3.38
C THR A 51 -7.02 -2.38 -3.74
N ASP A 52 -7.59 -3.41 -3.11
CA ASP A 52 -7.21 -4.78 -3.39
C ASP A 52 -7.96 -5.34 -4.60
N SER A 53 -7.75 -6.62 -4.91
CA SER A 53 -8.33 -7.25 -6.10
C SER A 53 -9.85 -7.40 -6.05
N VAL A 54 -10.44 -7.32 -4.86
CA VAL A 54 -11.91 -7.39 -4.72
C VAL A 54 -12.55 -6.02 -4.56
N GLY A 55 -11.76 -4.96 -4.72
CA GLY A 55 -12.28 -3.60 -4.65
C GLY A 55 -12.37 -2.99 -3.26
N LYS A 56 -11.82 -3.66 -2.26
CA LYS A 56 -11.81 -3.14 -0.90
C LYS A 56 -10.70 -2.12 -0.73
N VAL A 57 -11.00 -1.01 -0.07
CA VAL A 57 -10.05 0.07 0.19
C VAL A 57 -9.38 -0.12 1.54
N TRP A 58 -8.07 0.11 1.57
CA TRP A 58 -7.27 0.03 2.78
C TRP A 58 -6.42 1.29 2.93
N TRP A 59 -6.29 1.77 4.17
CA TRP A 59 -5.37 2.84 4.51
C TRP A 59 -4.20 2.24 5.26
N ILE A 60 -3.03 2.24 4.65
CA ILE A 60 -1.85 1.59 5.21
C ILE A 60 -0.64 2.50 5.09
N GLU A 61 0.46 2.14 5.74
CA GLU A 61 1.68 2.91 5.65
C GLU A 61 2.44 2.59 4.37
N PRO A 62 3.06 3.58 3.73
CA PRO A 62 3.85 3.33 2.50
C PRO A 62 4.94 2.29 2.69
N THR A 63 5.51 2.22 3.90
CA THR A 63 6.57 1.25 4.20
C THR A 63 6.06 -0.18 4.29
N ASN A 64 4.75 -0.38 4.25
CA ASN A 64 4.16 -1.73 4.27
C ASN A 64 4.09 -2.36 2.88
N VAL A 65 4.51 -1.64 1.85
CA VAL A 65 4.42 -2.13 0.47
C VAL A 65 5.77 -1.99 -0.24
N SER A 66 5.90 -2.70 -1.36
CA SER A 66 7.04 -2.58 -2.26
C SER A 66 6.52 -2.25 -3.66
N CYS A 67 7.18 -1.34 -4.34
CA CYS A 67 6.75 -0.90 -5.67
C CYS A 67 7.15 -1.86 -6.78
N SER A 68 7.88 -2.90 -6.49
CA SER A 68 8.36 -3.83 -7.50
C SER A 68 7.82 -5.22 -7.30
N PHE A 69 7.40 -5.83 -8.37
CA PHE A 69 7.04 -7.24 -8.42
C PHE A 69 8.00 -8.05 -9.27
N LEU A 70 9.01 -7.44 -9.73
CA LEU A 70 9.92 -8.10 -10.66
C LEU A 70 11.14 -8.58 -9.96
#